data_cad2caeb1132b486db532a6dc5903065
#
_entry.id   cad2caeb1132b486db532a6dc5903065
#
_cell.length_a   1.000
_cell.length_b   1.000
_cell.length_c   1.000
_cell.angle_alpha   90.00
_cell.angle_beta   90.00
_cell.angle_gamma   90.00
#
_symmetry.space_group_name_H-M   'P 1'
#
loop_
_entity.id
_entity.type
_entity.pdbx_description
1 polymer ?
#
loop_
_entity_poly.entity_id
_entity_poly.type
_entity_poly.pdbx_seq_one_letter_code
_entity_poly.pdbx_strand_id
1 'polypeptide(L)'
;MQTRCHLSVIAHKLAEKYGERPAFTYKSFGSSVWKKTSYNRFSQLVKQASNALLNLGAKPHDKIAVFSQNCLQYLITDFGAYGVKLVSIPFYATASEQQIQYMINDAQVRFIFVGEQEQYDKAHRIFALCHTLERIIIFDRSVRISTHDPAALYFDDFLKHGEGLPRQSEVEQLYNEASMDDLCNILYTSGTTGDSKGVMLTYGQYDAALTANAAVVDVSDKDRTMQFLPVTHIFERGFTYLSFSVGAHIIINTDPHEIQQSMRETHPTCMSAVPRFWEKVYQAVLEKIESASPLQRKLFRHALEVGRRYNVDCKSRRKCPSPWLAMEYKLVDKTILRLVRKQLGLENGNIFPTAGARVAPEVERFVHSVGINMVVGYGLTESLATVSCDRSDKPYTIGGVGYPIPGIDVKIGDNDEVLLKGPTITKGYYHRDAANKEAFTEDGYFRTGDAGYIKDGELFLTDRIKDLFKTSNGKYIAPQLVESLILVDKYIDQVAVVANERKFVSALIVPEFRLVEEWAKEHGVEFSSREDLCANPKVNKMILERIKTLQQQLAHYEQVKRITLIPHHFSLESGELTNTLKIRRPVVYKNYKQEIEKMYEE
;
A
#
# COMPACT_ATOMS: atom_id res chain seq x y z
N MET A 1 -6.27 -30.28 5.25
CA MET A 1 -4.96 -29.83 4.69
C MET A 1 -5.29 -29.07 3.41
N GLN A 2 -5.12 -27.74 3.42
CA GLN A 2 -5.15 -26.98 2.17
C GLN A 2 -3.98 -27.48 1.31
N THR A 3 -4.27 -27.91 0.09
CA THR A 3 -3.25 -28.30 -0.88
C THR A 3 -2.33 -27.10 -1.09
N ARG A 4 -1.02 -27.25 -0.79
CA ARG A 4 0.00 -26.24 -1.08
C ARG A 4 -0.19 -25.72 -2.50
N CYS A 5 -0.39 -24.42 -2.66
CA CYS A 5 -0.72 -23.82 -3.93
C CYS A 5 0.49 -23.07 -4.50
N HIS A 6 1.30 -23.79 -5.28
CA HIS A 6 2.44 -23.20 -5.96
C HIS A 6 1.97 -22.17 -6.99
N LEU A 7 2.55 -20.94 -6.98
CA LEU A 7 2.13 -19.85 -7.87
C LEU A 7 2.22 -20.20 -9.35
N SER A 8 3.13 -21.09 -9.74
CA SER A 8 3.27 -21.52 -11.14
C SER A 8 2.05 -22.23 -11.72
N VAL A 9 1.21 -22.84 -10.87
CA VAL A 9 0.03 -23.63 -11.29
C VAL A 9 -1.30 -23.14 -10.72
N ILE A 10 -1.28 -22.13 -9.84
CA ILE A 10 -2.46 -21.68 -9.12
C ILE A 10 -3.62 -21.28 -10.05
N ALA A 11 -3.32 -20.57 -11.16
CA ALA A 11 -4.33 -20.13 -12.11
C ALA A 11 -5.08 -21.31 -12.75
N HIS A 12 -4.36 -22.42 -13.02
CA HIS A 12 -4.92 -23.64 -13.62
C HIS A 12 -5.78 -24.39 -12.62
N LYS A 13 -5.29 -24.59 -11.38
CA LYS A 13 -6.05 -25.27 -10.31
C LYS A 13 -7.33 -24.52 -9.93
N LEU A 14 -7.28 -23.18 -9.93
CA LEU A 14 -8.48 -22.40 -9.66
C LEU A 14 -9.48 -22.44 -10.83
N ALA A 15 -9.01 -22.53 -12.08
CA ALA A 15 -9.88 -22.73 -13.23
C ALA A 15 -10.58 -24.08 -13.18
N GLU A 16 -9.90 -25.17 -12.82
CA GLU A 16 -10.51 -26.47 -12.60
C GLU A 16 -11.60 -26.44 -11.52
N LYS A 17 -11.40 -25.66 -10.46
CA LYS A 17 -12.34 -25.56 -9.34
C LYS A 17 -13.52 -24.64 -9.62
N TYR A 18 -13.30 -23.50 -10.27
CA TYR A 18 -14.28 -22.41 -10.37
C TYR A 18 -14.83 -22.18 -11.79
N GLY A 19 -14.18 -22.72 -12.83
CA GLY A 19 -14.67 -22.72 -14.21
C GLY A 19 -15.00 -21.32 -14.74
N GLU A 20 -16.25 -21.16 -15.18
CA GLU A 20 -16.75 -19.90 -15.77
C GLU A 20 -17.15 -18.83 -14.73
N ARG A 21 -16.96 -19.08 -13.45
CA ARG A 21 -17.17 -18.07 -12.43
C ARG A 21 -16.25 -16.86 -12.70
N PRO A 22 -16.75 -15.59 -12.54
CA PRO A 22 -15.90 -14.41 -12.69
C PRO A 22 -14.72 -14.42 -11.71
N ALA A 23 -13.50 -14.36 -12.25
CA ALA A 23 -12.27 -14.17 -11.49
C ALA A 23 -11.92 -12.70 -11.35
N PHE A 24 -12.07 -11.94 -12.45
CA PHE A 24 -11.72 -10.54 -12.50
C PHE A 24 -12.81 -9.68 -13.12
N THR A 25 -12.97 -8.47 -12.58
CA THR A 25 -13.68 -7.34 -13.20
C THR A 25 -12.69 -6.20 -13.35
N TYR A 26 -12.61 -5.60 -14.53
CA TYR A 26 -11.61 -4.57 -14.86
C TYR A 26 -12.11 -3.64 -15.95
N LYS A 27 -11.49 -2.46 -16.06
CA LYS A 27 -11.61 -1.58 -17.22
C LYS A 27 -10.36 -1.75 -18.10
N SER A 28 -10.51 -1.74 -19.42
CA SER A 28 -9.35 -1.61 -20.33
C SER A 28 -8.83 -0.17 -20.29
N PHE A 29 -7.55 0.03 -20.62
CA PHE A 29 -6.99 1.37 -20.76
C PHE A 29 -7.87 2.26 -21.61
N GLY A 30 -8.10 3.50 -21.17
CA GLY A 30 -8.96 4.48 -21.85
C GLY A 30 -10.46 4.15 -21.90
N SER A 31 -10.94 3.11 -21.20
CA SER A 31 -12.35 2.70 -21.21
C SER A 31 -13.00 2.88 -19.84
N SER A 32 -14.23 3.42 -19.83
CA SER A 32 -15.08 3.49 -18.64
C SER A 32 -15.94 2.23 -18.41
N VAL A 33 -15.91 1.26 -19.33
CA VAL A 33 -16.78 0.08 -19.30
C VAL A 33 -16.12 -1.06 -18.55
N TRP A 34 -16.81 -1.59 -17.53
CA TRP A 34 -16.39 -2.78 -16.81
C TRP A 34 -16.53 -4.05 -17.66
N LYS A 35 -15.47 -4.81 -17.74
CA LYS A 35 -15.39 -6.14 -18.38
C LYS A 35 -15.18 -7.21 -17.31
N LYS A 36 -15.55 -8.45 -17.62
CA LYS A 36 -15.34 -9.60 -16.74
C LYS A 36 -14.54 -10.69 -17.45
N THR A 37 -13.69 -11.36 -16.67
CA THR A 37 -12.93 -12.54 -17.12
C THR A 37 -13.18 -13.67 -16.13
N SER A 38 -13.54 -14.87 -16.64
CA SER A 38 -13.71 -16.08 -15.83
C SER A 38 -12.36 -16.69 -15.41
N TYR A 39 -12.38 -17.60 -14.44
CA TYR A 39 -11.19 -18.37 -14.06
C TYR A 39 -10.67 -19.19 -15.24
N ASN A 40 -11.54 -19.81 -16.05
CA ASN A 40 -11.15 -20.53 -17.26
C ASN A 40 -10.46 -19.62 -18.26
N ARG A 41 -11.06 -18.47 -18.57
CA ARG A 41 -10.47 -17.54 -19.54
C ARG A 41 -9.14 -16.98 -19.07
N PHE A 42 -9.01 -16.65 -17.78
CA PHE A 42 -7.75 -16.20 -17.19
C PHE A 42 -6.66 -17.27 -17.30
N SER A 43 -6.98 -18.53 -16.94
CA SER A 43 -6.07 -19.66 -17.07
C SER A 43 -5.58 -19.86 -18.51
N GLN A 44 -6.49 -19.74 -19.50
CA GLN A 44 -6.11 -19.81 -20.93
C GLN A 44 -5.13 -18.72 -21.32
N LEU A 45 -5.38 -17.47 -20.90
CA LEU A 45 -4.48 -16.33 -21.18
C LEU A 45 -3.11 -16.51 -20.51
N VAL A 46 -3.09 -17.07 -19.29
CA VAL A 46 -1.83 -17.41 -18.60
C VAL A 46 -1.06 -18.48 -19.37
N LYS A 47 -1.71 -19.54 -19.87
CA LYS A 47 -1.07 -20.56 -20.72
C LYS A 47 -0.51 -19.95 -22.00
N GLN A 48 -1.28 -19.09 -22.67
CA GLN A 48 -0.81 -18.39 -23.87
C GLN A 48 0.42 -17.52 -23.56
N ALA A 49 0.42 -16.76 -22.46
CA ALA A 49 1.55 -15.95 -22.04
C ALA A 49 2.80 -16.79 -21.74
N SER A 50 2.66 -17.93 -21.04
CA SER A 50 3.77 -18.87 -20.79
C SER A 50 4.37 -19.41 -22.10
N ASN A 51 3.53 -19.86 -23.04
CA ASN A 51 3.99 -20.33 -24.35
C ASN A 51 4.64 -19.21 -25.17
N ALA A 52 4.08 -18.00 -25.14
CA ALA A 52 4.64 -16.83 -25.83
C ALA A 52 6.04 -16.46 -25.31
N LEU A 53 6.23 -16.47 -23.98
CA LEU A 53 7.55 -16.23 -23.37
C LEU A 53 8.59 -17.23 -23.84
N LEU A 54 8.27 -18.53 -23.85
CA LEU A 54 9.17 -19.55 -24.36
C LEU A 54 9.45 -19.39 -25.86
N ASN A 55 8.45 -19.02 -26.67
CA ASN A 55 8.62 -18.76 -28.10
C ASN A 55 9.50 -17.53 -28.40
N LEU A 56 9.50 -16.54 -27.49
CA LEU A 56 10.44 -15.42 -27.55
C LEU A 56 11.85 -15.78 -27.04
N GLY A 57 12.08 -17.04 -26.68
CA GLY A 57 13.38 -17.53 -26.24
C GLY A 57 13.69 -17.33 -24.76
N ALA A 58 12.68 -17.08 -23.94
CA ALA A 58 12.86 -17.02 -22.49
C ALA A 58 13.32 -18.39 -21.95
N LYS A 59 14.20 -18.35 -20.97
CA LYS A 59 14.75 -19.52 -20.28
C LYS A 59 14.41 -19.46 -18.79
N PRO A 60 14.30 -20.60 -18.09
CA PRO A 60 14.11 -20.61 -16.64
C PRO A 60 15.11 -19.67 -15.93
N HIS A 61 14.61 -18.95 -14.93
CA HIS A 61 15.33 -17.94 -14.13
C HIS A 61 15.70 -16.64 -14.87
N ASP A 62 15.34 -16.47 -16.15
CA ASP A 62 15.38 -15.15 -16.78
C ASP A 62 14.45 -14.18 -16.05
N LYS A 63 14.77 -12.90 -16.14
CA LYS A 63 14.02 -11.85 -15.46
C LYS A 63 13.18 -11.06 -16.46
N ILE A 64 11.94 -10.83 -16.08
CA ILE A 64 11.04 -9.90 -16.77
C ILE A 64 10.71 -8.74 -15.83
N ALA A 65 10.49 -7.55 -16.39
CA ALA A 65 9.96 -6.43 -15.64
C ALA A 65 8.52 -6.11 -16.05
N VAL A 66 7.70 -5.68 -15.09
CA VAL A 66 6.37 -5.12 -15.38
C VAL A 66 6.32 -3.69 -14.87
N PHE A 67 6.23 -2.74 -15.79
CA PHE A 67 6.23 -1.30 -15.57
C PHE A 67 4.87 -0.72 -15.98
N SER A 68 3.87 -0.86 -15.11
CA SER A 68 2.48 -0.51 -15.43
C SER A 68 1.68 -0.21 -14.17
N GLN A 69 0.57 0.48 -14.35
CA GLN A 69 -0.54 0.55 -13.43
C GLN A 69 -1.20 -0.82 -13.26
N ASN A 70 -2.11 -0.93 -12.28
CA ASN A 70 -2.91 -2.15 -12.10
C ASN A 70 -3.77 -2.42 -13.34
N CYS A 71 -3.63 -3.60 -13.92
CA CYS A 71 -4.43 -4.06 -15.04
C CYS A 71 -4.46 -5.60 -15.10
N LEU A 72 -5.39 -6.16 -15.88
CA LEU A 72 -5.48 -7.62 -16.02
C LEU A 72 -4.24 -8.21 -16.68
N GLN A 73 -3.68 -7.52 -17.68
CA GLN A 73 -2.47 -7.94 -18.40
C GLN A 73 -1.27 -8.12 -17.46
N TYR A 74 -1.18 -7.26 -16.43
CA TYR A 74 -0.15 -7.39 -15.39
C TYR A 74 -0.18 -8.77 -14.73
N LEU A 75 -1.36 -9.19 -14.27
CA LEU A 75 -1.53 -10.48 -13.59
C LEU A 75 -1.34 -11.67 -14.56
N ILE A 76 -1.80 -11.55 -15.81
CA ILE A 76 -1.54 -12.56 -16.85
C ILE A 76 -0.04 -12.73 -17.06
N THR A 77 0.70 -11.63 -17.11
CA THR A 77 2.17 -11.63 -17.28
C THR A 77 2.87 -12.29 -16.09
N ASP A 78 2.51 -11.91 -14.86
CA ASP A 78 3.10 -12.49 -13.64
C ASP A 78 2.88 -14.01 -13.59
N PHE A 79 1.62 -14.47 -13.70
CA PHE A 79 1.32 -15.90 -13.63
C PHE A 79 1.82 -16.69 -14.85
N GLY A 80 1.89 -16.05 -16.03
CA GLY A 80 2.52 -16.63 -17.21
C GLY A 80 4.02 -16.85 -17.03
N ALA A 81 4.71 -15.87 -16.43
CA ALA A 81 6.12 -15.95 -16.09
C ALA A 81 6.40 -17.03 -15.03
N TYR A 82 5.58 -17.09 -13.99
CA TYR A 82 5.72 -18.14 -12.96
C TYR A 82 5.53 -19.54 -13.52
N GLY A 83 4.65 -19.72 -14.52
CA GLY A 83 4.42 -21.00 -15.19
C GLY A 83 5.65 -21.56 -15.91
N VAL A 84 6.61 -20.71 -16.25
CA VAL A 84 7.86 -21.10 -16.94
C VAL A 84 9.11 -20.72 -16.13
N LYS A 85 9.00 -20.61 -14.81
CA LYS A 85 10.09 -20.37 -13.86
C LYS A 85 10.87 -19.07 -14.12
N LEU A 86 10.21 -18.02 -14.68
CA LEU A 86 10.82 -16.70 -14.79
C LEU A 86 10.64 -15.92 -13.50
N VAL A 87 11.52 -14.95 -13.28
CA VAL A 87 11.48 -14.03 -12.15
C VAL A 87 10.83 -12.73 -12.60
N SER A 88 9.68 -12.38 -12.00
CA SER A 88 9.00 -11.11 -12.28
C SER A 88 9.49 -10.01 -11.36
N ILE A 89 9.82 -8.85 -11.95
CA ILE A 89 10.31 -7.66 -11.26
C ILE A 89 9.33 -6.51 -11.48
N PRO A 90 8.50 -6.19 -10.48
CA PRO A 90 7.53 -5.11 -10.59
C PRO A 90 8.20 -3.74 -10.46
N PHE A 91 7.92 -2.83 -11.40
CA PHE A 91 8.32 -1.43 -11.35
C PHE A 91 7.11 -0.54 -11.11
N TYR A 92 7.24 0.45 -10.22
CA TYR A 92 6.20 1.45 -10.03
C TYR A 92 5.94 2.21 -11.34
N ALA A 93 4.69 2.35 -11.73
CA ALA A 93 4.30 3.06 -12.96
C ALA A 93 4.83 4.51 -13.02
N THR A 94 5.13 5.09 -11.87
CA THR A 94 5.69 6.44 -11.69
C THR A 94 7.22 6.48 -11.62
N ALA A 95 7.92 5.35 -11.73
CA ALA A 95 9.37 5.31 -11.63
C ALA A 95 10.04 6.16 -12.71
N SER A 96 11.16 6.80 -12.35
CA SER A 96 11.96 7.59 -13.28
C SER A 96 12.79 6.71 -14.21
N GLU A 97 13.24 7.29 -15.34
CA GLU A 97 14.14 6.60 -16.27
C GLU A 97 15.40 6.06 -15.60
N GLN A 98 16.01 6.84 -14.73
CA GLN A 98 17.20 6.44 -13.98
C GLN A 98 16.91 5.25 -13.07
N GLN A 99 15.76 5.24 -12.41
CA GLN A 99 15.36 4.12 -11.54
C GLN A 99 15.14 2.83 -12.33
N ILE A 100 14.38 2.89 -13.44
CA ILE A 100 14.12 1.70 -14.25
C ILE A 100 15.38 1.19 -14.94
N GLN A 101 16.24 2.09 -15.46
CA GLN A 101 17.53 1.73 -16.03
C GLN A 101 18.43 1.00 -15.02
N TYR A 102 18.52 1.54 -13.81
CA TYR A 102 19.27 0.91 -12.72
C TYR A 102 18.75 -0.51 -12.43
N MET A 103 17.43 -0.65 -12.22
CA MET A 103 16.82 -1.94 -11.87
C MET A 103 16.93 -2.98 -13.02
N ILE A 104 16.80 -2.55 -14.28
CA ILE A 104 16.98 -3.42 -15.44
C ILE A 104 18.41 -3.96 -15.50
N ASN A 105 19.41 -3.10 -15.33
CA ASN A 105 20.82 -3.49 -15.41
C ASN A 105 21.25 -4.31 -14.18
N ASP A 106 20.80 -3.95 -12.96
CA ASP A 106 21.11 -4.69 -11.73
C ASP A 106 20.53 -6.11 -11.75
N ALA A 107 19.29 -6.27 -12.22
CA ALA A 107 18.62 -7.56 -12.30
C ALA A 107 18.85 -8.30 -13.63
N GLN A 108 19.44 -7.67 -14.63
CA GLN A 108 19.63 -8.25 -15.98
C GLN A 108 18.28 -8.64 -16.63
N VAL A 109 17.34 -7.70 -16.67
CA VAL A 109 16.01 -7.90 -17.26
C VAL A 109 16.12 -8.10 -18.77
N ARG A 110 15.43 -9.13 -19.30
CA ARG A 110 15.39 -9.44 -20.75
C ARG A 110 14.15 -8.87 -21.44
N PHE A 111 13.00 -8.92 -20.80
CA PHE A 111 11.74 -8.42 -21.36
C PHE A 111 11.09 -7.45 -20.39
N ILE A 112 10.63 -6.31 -20.91
CA ILE A 112 9.86 -5.33 -20.12
C ILE A 112 8.45 -5.22 -20.68
N PHE A 113 7.46 -5.34 -19.80
CA PHE A 113 6.04 -5.14 -20.09
C PHE A 113 5.65 -3.76 -19.57
N VAL A 114 5.10 -2.90 -20.44
CA VAL A 114 4.79 -1.51 -20.13
C VAL A 114 3.31 -1.22 -20.27
N GLY A 115 2.78 -0.33 -19.44
CA GLY A 115 1.36 0.04 -19.42
C GLY A 115 0.98 0.98 -20.55
N GLU A 116 1.17 2.26 -20.32
CA GLU A 116 0.69 3.38 -21.15
C GLU A 116 1.86 4.08 -21.87
N GLN A 117 1.56 5.16 -22.60
CA GLN A 117 2.54 5.89 -23.40
C GLN A 117 3.76 6.35 -22.60
N GLU A 118 3.54 6.87 -21.39
CA GLU A 118 4.64 7.37 -20.55
C GLU A 118 5.65 6.26 -20.20
N GLN A 119 5.16 5.07 -19.83
CA GLN A 119 6.02 3.94 -19.50
C GLN A 119 6.76 3.42 -20.73
N TYR A 120 6.07 3.36 -21.88
CA TYR A 120 6.71 3.00 -23.15
C TYR A 120 7.82 3.99 -23.51
N ASP A 121 7.54 5.31 -23.48
CA ASP A 121 8.50 6.33 -23.85
C ASP A 121 9.76 6.28 -22.96
N LYS A 122 9.59 6.08 -21.65
CA LYS A 122 10.71 5.90 -20.72
C LYS A 122 11.52 4.64 -21.05
N ALA A 123 10.86 3.50 -21.25
CA ALA A 123 11.52 2.24 -21.58
C ALA A 123 12.27 2.32 -22.94
N HIS A 124 11.66 2.95 -23.94
CA HIS A 124 12.25 3.14 -25.26
C HIS A 124 13.51 4.03 -25.20
N ARG A 125 13.48 5.14 -24.44
CA ARG A 125 14.64 6.03 -24.32
C ARG A 125 15.85 5.37 -23.67
N ILE A 126 15.65 4.44 -22.74
CA ILE A 126 16.75 3.75 -22.06
C ILE A 126 17.12 2.42 -22.70
N PHE A 127 16.39 1.96 -23.73
CA PHE A 127 16.56 0.63 -24.32
C PHE A 127 18.01 0.34 -24.71
N ALA A 128 18.65 1.27 -25.43
CA ALA A 128 20.04 1.14 -25.85
C ALA A 128 21.07 1.17 -24.70
N LEU A 129 20.66 1.61 -23.51
CA LEU A 129 21.48 1.67 -22.29
C LEU A 129 21.32 0.43 -21.40
N CYS A 130 20.44 -0.50 -21.80
CA CYS A 130 20.11 -1.72 -21.07
C CYS A 130 20.49 -2.95 -21.92
N HIS A 131 21.73 -3.41 -21.78
CA HIS A 131 22.33 -4.42 -22.67
C HIS A 131 21.64 -5.79 -22.68
N THR A 132 20.89 -6.13 -21.64
CA THR A 132 20.15 -7.40 -21.55
C THR A 132 18.72 -7.30 -22.07
N LEU A 133 18.23 -6.07 -22.29
CA LEU A 133 16.84 -5.84 -22.68
C LEU A 133 16.62 -6.14 -24.17
N GLU A 134 15.74 -7.08 -24.47
CA GLU A 134 15.51 -7.59 -25.83
C GLU A 134 14.17 -7.16 -26.41
N ARG A 135 13.12 -6.98 -25.58
CA ARG A 135 11.75 -6.66 -26.03
C ARG A 135 11.05 -5.71 -25.07
N ILE A 136 10.20 -4.86 -25.65
CA ILE A 136 9.22 -4.03 -24.95
C ILE A 136 7.83 -4.51 -25.34
N ILE A 137 7.05 -5.04 -24.40
CA ILE A 137 5.67 -5.51 -24.63
C ILE A 137 4.69 -4.51 -24.02
N ILE A 138 3.73 -4.02 -24.81
CA ILE A 138 2.89 -2.88 -24.49
C ILE A 138 1.46 -3.33 -24.21
N PHE A 139 0.93 -3.03 -23.04
CA PHE A 139 -0.42 -3.43 -22.61
C PHE A 139 -1.53 -2.61 -23.27
N ASP A 140 -1.34 -1.30 -23.36
CA ASP A 140 -2.34 -0.39 -23.95
C ASP A 140 -2.15 -0.31 -25.47
N ARG A 141 -3.19 -0.73 -26.21
CA ARG A 141 -3.21 -0.70 -27.66
C ARG A 141 -3.20 0.72 -28.26
N SER A 142 -3.53 1.74 -27.46
CA SER A 142 -3.54 3.14 -27.90
C SER A 142 -2.15 3.78 -27.92
N VAL A 143 -1.14 3.14 -27.32
CA VAL A 143 0.26 3.59 -27.33
C VAL A 143 0.79 3.65 -28.77
N ARG A 144 1.43 4.75 -29.09
CA ARG A 144 2.08 4.94 -30.41
C ARG A 144 3.50 4.44 -30.33
N ILE A 145 3.77 3.32 -30.99
CA ILE A 145 5.12 2.75 -31.12
C ILE A 145 5.93 3.60 -32.08
N SER A 146 7.18 3.90 -31.73
CA SER A 146 8.12 4.57 -32.64
C SER A 146 8.35 3.72 -33.90
N THR A 147 8.34 4.35 -35.07
CA THR A 147 8.55 3.67 -36.36
C THR A 147 9.90 2.95 -36.48
N HIS A 148 10.84 3.27 -35.61
CA HIS A 148 12.20 2.71 -35.57
C HIS A 148 12.42 1.80 -34.36
N ASP A 149 11.36 1.28 -33.74
CA ASP A 149 11.46 0.37 -32.59
C ASP A 149 11.04 -1.07 -32.96
N PRO A 150 11.96 -1.88 -33.52
CA PRO A 150 11.68 -3.28 -33.87
C PRO A 150 11.58 -4.19 -32.64
N ALA A 151 11.94 -3.70 -31.47
CA ALA A 151 11.89 -4.46 -30.22
C ALA A 151 10.52 -4.39 -29.56
N ALA A 152 9.67 -3.41 -29.95
CA ALA A 152 8.35 -3.19 -29.36
C ALA A 152 7.26 -4.00 -30.05
N LEU A 153 6.34 -4.58 -29.26
CA LEU A 153 5.13 -5.23 -29.74
C LEU A 153 3.99 -5.05 -28.73
N TYR A 154 2.76 -5.08 -29.24
CA TYR A 154 1.59 -5.03 -28.37
C TYR A 154 1.33 -6.38 -27.67
N PHE A 155 0.74 -6.33 -26.49
CA PHE A 155 0.45 -7.51 -25.68
C PHE A 155 -0.46 -8.54 -26.39
N ASP A 156 -1.43 -8.08 -27.16
CA ASP A 156 -2.27 -8.98 -27.96
C ASP A 156 -1.46 -9.72 -29.04
N ASP A 157 -0.48 -9.05 -29.64
CA ASP A 157 0.42 -9.66 -30.64
C ASP A 157 1.44 -10.59 -29.95
N PHE A 158 1.91 -10.24 -28.75
CA PHE A 158 2.70 -11.14 -27.90
C PHE A 158 1.92 -12.42 -27.58
N LEU A 159 0.65 -12.34 -27.19
CA LEU A 159 -0.17 -13.53 -26.89
C LEU A 159 -0.35 -14.44 -28.11
N LYS A 160 -0.36 -13.90 -29.35
CA LYS A 160 -0.41 -14.71 -30.57
C LYS A 160 0.77 -15.68 -30.72
N HIS A 161 1.94 -15.32 -30.19
CA HIS A 161 3.09 -16.25 -30.16
C HIS A 161 2.83 -17.49 -29.28
N GLY A 162 1.86 -17.43 -28.39
CA GLY A 162 1.42 -18.56 -27.58
C GLY A 162 0.10 -19.18 -28.03
N GLU A 163 -0.49 -18.69 -29.12
CA GLU A 163 -1.75 -19.22 -29.65
C GLU A 163 -1.57 -20.66 -30.13
N GLY A 164 -2.58 -21.52 -29.88
CA GLY A 164 -2.46 -22.94 -30.15
C GLY A 164 -1.54 -23.71 -29.20
N LEU A 165 -0.93 -23.04 -28.22
CA LEU A 165 -0.08 -23.62 -27.18
C LEU A 165 1.08 -24.48 -27.71
N PRO A 166 1.93 -23.96 -28.60
CA PRO A 166 2.92 -24.76 -29.35
C PRO A 166 3.99 -25.40 -28.46
N ARG A 167 4.22 -24.90 -27.25
CA ARG A 167 5.21 -25.41 -26.29
C ARG A 167 4.59 -25.89 -24.97
N GLN A 168 3.31 -26.29 -24.98
CA GLN A 168 2.57 -26.61 -23.76
C GLN A 168 3.21 -27.75 -22.94
N SER A 169 3.75 -28.77 -23.60
CA SER A 169 4.43 -29.87 -22.89
C SER A 169 5.68 -29.41 -22.13
N GLU A 170 6.40 -28.43 -22.68
CA GLU A 170 7.55 -27.82 -21.99
C GLU A 170 7.11 -26.93 -20.84
N VAL A 171 6.03 -26.15 -21.00
CA VAL A 171 5.42 -25.39 -19.91
C VAL A 171 5.04 -26.31 -18.77
N GLU A 172 4.38 -27.45 -19.09
CA GLU A 172 3.96 -28.44 -18.08
C GLU A 172 5.16 -29.09 -17.37
N GLN A 173 6.22 -29.38 -18.09
CA GLN A 173 7.48 -29.85 -17.51
C GLN A 173 8.04 -28.81 -16.53
N LEU A 174 8.18 -27.54 -16.95
CA LEU A 174 8.78 -26.48 -16.14
C LEU A 174 8.03 -26.20 -14.85
N TYR A 175 6.70 -26.13 -14.87
CA TYR A 175 5.98 -25.90 -13.62
C TYR A 175 5.96 -27.13 -12.69
N ASN A 176 6.07 -28.35 -13.23
CA ASN A 176 6.22 -29.56 -12.42
C ASN A 176 7.62 -29.66 -11.78
N GLU A 177 8.65 -29.13 -12.44
CA GLU A 177 10.02 -29.04 -11.93
C GLU A 177 10.24 -27.85 -11.00
N ALA A 178 9.30 -26.92 -10.90
CA ALA A 178 9.45 -25.73 -10.08
C ALA A 178 9.55 -26.09 -8.59
N SER A 179 10.62 -25.62 -7.97
CA SER A 179 10.91 -25.83 -6.55
C SER A 179 10.34 -24.69 -5.70
N MET A 180 9.98 -24.98 -4.44
CA MET A 180 9.63 -23.95 -3.47
C MET A 180 10.80 -22.99 -3.17
N ASP A 181 12.05 -23.40 -3.45
CA ASP A 181 13.24 -22.56 -3.30
C ASP A 181 13.54 -21.69 -4.52
N ASP A 182 12.87 -21.93 -5.66
CA ASP A 182 13.06 -21.12 -6.85
C ASP A 182 12.59 -19.67 -6.58
N LEU A 183 13.41 -18.72 -7.05
CA LEU A 183 13.09 -17.29 -7.01
C LEU A 183 11.96 -16.98 -8.00
N CYS A 184 10.93 -16.27 -7.54
CA CYS A 184 9.82 -15.86 -8.40
C CYS A 184 9.66 -14.34 -8.51
N ASN A 185 10.11 -13.58 -7.50
CA ASN A 185 10.12 -12.12 -7.56
C ASN A 185 11.41 -11.53 -7.01
N ILE A 186 11.78 -10.36 -7.54
CA ILE A 186 12.70 -9.42 -6.93
C ILE A 186 11.97 -8.08 -6.80
N LEU A 187 11.66 -7.66 -5.58
CA LEU A 187 10.96 -6.37 -5.34
C LEU A 187 11.97 -5.33 -4.87
N TYR A 188 12.14 -4.28 -5.67
CA TYR A 188 13.04 -3.19 -5.32
C TYR A 188 12.40 -2.24 -4.32
N THR A 189 13.04 -2.08 -3.17
CA THR A 189 12.62 -1.14 -2.12
C THR A 189 13.49 0.11 -2.18
N SER A 190 12.86 1.28 -2.10
CA SER A 190 13.58 2.55 -1.97
C SER A 190 14.18 2.65 -0.56
N GLY A 191 15.46 2.35 -0.43
CA GLY A 191 16.19 2.64 0.80
C GLY A 191 16.18 4.14 1.11
N THR A 192 16.12 4.51 2.39
CA THR A 192 16.19 5.91 2.83
C THR A 192 17.56 6.55 2.58
N THR A 193 18.59 5.76 2.29
CA THR A 193 20.00 6.20 2.30
C THR A 193 20.85 5.74 1.10
N GLY A 194 20.26 5.26 0.00
CA GLY A 194 21.06 4.76 -1.14
C GLY A 194 20.24 4.19 -2.29
N ASP A 195 20.91 3.47 -3.19
CA ASP A 195 20.28 2.77 -4.30
C ASP A 195 19.25 1.74 -3.82
N SER A 196 18.20 1.56 -4.60
CA SER A 196 17.15 0.58 -4.31
C SER A 196 17.72 -0.83 -4.20
N LYS A 197 17.28 -1.60 -3.20
CA LYS A 197 17.71 -2.98 -2.98
C LYS A 197 16.62 -3.94 -3.44
N GLY A 198 16.97 -4.94 -4.22
CA GLY A 198 16.05 -5.98 -4.69
C GLY A 198 15.84 -7.07 -3.65
N VAL A 199 14.68 -7.12 -3.02
CA VAL A 199 14.30 -8.16 -2.06
C VAL A 199 13.97 -9.45 -2.82
N MET A 200 14.65 -10.54 -2.50
CA MET A 200 14.45 -11.85 -3.13
C MET A 200 13.28 -12.59 -2.48
N LEU A 201 12.31 -13.02 -3.29
CA LEU A 201 11.14 -13.77 -2.83
C LEU A 201 10.98 -15.07 -3.64
N THR A 202 10.82 -16.19 -2.94
CA THR A 202 10.68 -17.54 -3.52
C THR A 202 9.22 -18.00 -3.52
N TYR A 203 8.91 -19.05 -4.31
CA TYR A 203 7.58 -19.68 -4.28
C TYR A 203 7.21 -20.18 -2.88
N GLY A 204 8.17 -20.75 -2.14
CA GLY A 204 7.92 -21.25 -0.78
C GLY A 204 7.57 -20.15 0.22
N GLN A 205 8.16 -18.97 0.08
CA GLN A 205 7.80 -17.82 0.89
C GLN A 205 6.38 -17.35 0.61
N TYR A 206 5.96 -17.31 -0.68
CA TYR A 206 4.57 -17.02 -1.04
C TYR A 206 3.60 -18.08 -0.51
N ASP A 207 3.88 -19.37 -0.66
CA ASP A 207 3.04 -20.44 -0.10
C ASP A 207 2.87 -20.32 1.42
N ALA A 208 3.96 -20.05 2.13
CA ALA A 208 3.94 -19.83 3.57
C ALA A 208 3.10 -18.60 3.94
N ALA A 209 3.29 -17.47 3.25
CA ALA A 209 2.56 -16.23 3.51
C ALA A 209 1.07 -16.36 3.20
N LEU A 210 0.71 -16.93 2.05
CA LEU A 210 -0.70 -17.17 1.67
C LEU A 210 -1.38 -18.10 2.67
N THR A 211 -0.70 -19.17 3.10
CA THR A 211 -1.21 -20.11 4.10
C THR A 211 -1.41 -19.46 5.45
N ALA A 212 -0.41 -18.70 5.94
CA ALA A 212 -0.47 -18.03 7.23
C ALA A 212 -1.56 -16.95 7.27
N ASN A 213 -1.64 -16.14 6.20
CA ASN A 213 -2.68 -15.10 6.10
C ASN A 213 -4.09 -15.69 5.95
N ALA A 214 -4.29 -16.74 5.16
CA ALA A 214 -5.59 -17.41 5.03
C ALA A 214 -6.11 -18.01 6.34
N ALA A 215 -5.23 -18.27 7.31
CA ALA A 215 -5.61 -18.75 8.63
C ALA A 215 -6.09 -17.65 9.59
N VAL A 216 -5.81 -16.37 9.30
CA VAL A 216 -6.09 -15.25 10.22
C VAL A 216 -6.87 -14.10 9.58
N VAL A 217 -6.83 -13.97 8.25
CA VAL A 217 -7.55 -12.97 7.47
C VAL A 217 -8.82 -13.60 6.91
N ASP A 218 -9.97 -13.06 7.29
CA ASP A 218 -11.28 -13.64 6.95
C ASP A 218 -11.71 -13.24 5.52
N VAL A 219 -11.02 -13.81 4.53
CA VAL A 219 -11.33 -13.65 3.09
C VAL A 219 -11.65 -15.02 2.50
N SER A 220 -12.69 -15.08 1.68
CA SER A 220 -13.24 -16.32 1.10
C SER A 220 -13.58 -16.17 -0.38
N ASP A 221 -14.02 -17.26 -1.00
CA ASP A 221 -14.48 -17.27 -2.39
C ASP A 221 -15.83 -16.56 -2.60
N LYS A 222 -16.48 -16.06 -1.54
CA LYS A 222 -17.69 -15.24 -1.62
C LYS A 222 -17.38 -13.74 -1.71
N ASP A 223 -16.14 -13.38 -1.46
CA ASP A 223 -15.71 -12.00 -1.40
C ASP A 223 -15.44 -11.39 -2.76
N ARG A 224 -15.59 -10.06 -2.82
CA ARG A 224 -15.22 -9.20 -3.92
C ARG A 224 -14.14 -8.25 -3.44
N THR A 225 -12.92 -8.51 -3.88
CA THR A 225 -11.73 -7.76 -3.44
C THR A 225 -11.40 -6.69 -4.45
N MET A 226 -11.33 -5.41 -4.01
CA MET A 226 -10.83 -4.34 -4.86
C MET A 226 -9.32 -4.21 -4.74
N GLN A 227 -8.64 -4.32 -5.87
CA GLN A 227 -7.23 -4.03 -6.05
C GLN A 227 -7.10 -2.57 -6.48
N PHE A 228 -6.58 -1.69 -5.61
CA PHE A 228 -6.40 -0.28 -5.97
C PHE A 228 -5.03 0.29 -5.60
N LEU A 229 -4.37 -0.19 -4.55
CA LEU A 229 -2.98 0.14 -4.31
C LEU A 229 -2.11 -0.47 -5.41
N PRO A 230 -0.93 0.07 -5.71
CA PRO A 230 -0.07 -0.52 -6.73
C PRO A 230 0.29 -1.98 -6.42
N VAL A 231 -0.03 -2.90 -7.33
CA VAL A 231 0.34 -4.33 -7.20
C VAL A 231 1.87 -4.54 -7.26
N THR A 232 2.59 -3.50 -7.63
CA THR A 232 4.05 -3.40 -7.49
C THR A 232 4.49 -3.48 -6.03
N HIS A 233 3.68 -2.93 -5.10
CA HIS A 233 3.97 -2.98 -3.68
C HIS A 233 3.54 -4.32 -3.09
N ILE A 234 4.37 -4.89 -2.20
CA ILE A 234 4.16 -6.23 -1.63
C ILE A 234 2.83 -6.35 -0.88
N PHE A 235 2.33 -5.28 -0.25
CA PHE A 235 1.07 -5.31 0.50
C PHE A 235 -0.13 -5.58 -0.42
N GLU A 236 -0.27 -4.84 -1.53
CA GLU A 236 -1.33 -5.09 -2.51
C GLU A 236 -1.13 -6.41 -3.23
N ARG A 237 0.11 -6.71 -3.64
CA ARG A 237 0.45 -7.99 -4.30
C ARG A 237 0.09 -9.17 -3.41
N GLY A 238 0.48 -9.15 -2.15
CA GLY A 238 0.18 -10.21 -1.19
C GLY A 238 -1.32 -10.38 -0.97
N PHE A 239 -2.06 -9.27 -0.81
CA PHE A 239 -3.51 -9.32 -0.61
C PHE A 239 -4.26 -9.74 -1.87
N THR A 240 -3.85 -9.30 -3.06
CA THR A 240 -4.38 -9.76 -4.35
C THR A 240 -4.15 -11.26 -4.54
N TYR A 241 -2.94 -11.76 -4.25
CA TYR A 241 -2.62 -13.18 -4.41
C TYR A 241 -3.33 -14.04 -3.36
N LEU A 242 -3.48 -13.55 -2.11
CA LEU A 242 -4.32 -14.20 -1.11
C LEU A 242 -5.77 -14.32 -1.59
N SER A 243 -6.36 -13.20 -2.02
CA SER A 243 -7.74 -13.16 -2.53
C SER A 243 -7.94 -14.10 -3.72
N PHE A 244 -6.99 -14.12 -4.66
CA PHE A 244 -7.01 -15.03 -5.79
C PHE A 244 -6.91 -16.49 -5.34
N SER A 245 -6.01 -16.80 -4.41
CA SER A 245 -5.77 -18.17 -3.93
C SER A 245 -6.97 -18.80 -3.23
N VAL A 246 -7.79 -17.99 -2.56
CA VAL A 246 -9.04 -18.46 -1.92
C VAL A 246 -10.24 -18.49 -2.88
N GLY A 247 -10.07 -17.99 -4.10
CA GLY A 247 -11.13 -17.97 -5.12
C GLY A 247 -12.04 -16.75 -5.06
N ALA A 248 -11.63 -15.64 -4.44
CA ALA A 248 -12.39 -14.40 -4.42
C ALA A 248 -12.44 -13.74 -5.81
N HIS A 249 -13.48 -12.96 -6.04
CA HIS A 249 -13.63 -12.16 -7.25
C HIS A 249 -12.85 -10.83 -7.12
N ILE A 250 -11.86 -10.60 -7.98
CA ILE A 250 -11.00 -9.44 -7.92
C ILE A 250 -11.51 -8.34 -8.86
N ILE A 251 -11.63 -7.13 -8.34
CA ILE A 251 -12.00 -5.92 -9.08
C ILE A 251 -10.74 -5.07 -9.21
N ILE A 252 -10.27 -4.85 -10.43
CA ILE A 252 -9.05 -4.10 -10.70
C ILE A 252 -9.40 -2.63 -10.96
N ASN A 253 -8.94 -1.75 -10.08
CA ASN A 253 -8.99 -0.31 -10.28
C ASN A 253 -7.65 0.16 -10.87
N THR A 254 -7.67 0.58 -12.14
CA THR A 254 -6.46 0.97 -12.87
C THR A 254 -6.03 2.40 -12.50
N ASP A 255 -6.98 3.34 -12.43
CA ASP A 255 -6.72 4.72 -12.07
C ASP A 255 -7.04 4.97 -10.58
N PRO A 256 -6.04 5.30 -9.74
CA PRO A 256 -6.26 5.62 -8.33
C PRO A 256 -7.23 6.80 -8.09
N HIS A 257 -7.36 7.73 -9.04
CA HIS A 257 -8.28 8.86 -8.92
C HIS A 257 -9.75 8.44 -9.04
N GLU A 258 -10.03 7.33 -9.71
CA GLU A 258 -11.39 6.78 -9.86
C GLU A 258 -11.85 5.91 -8.67
N ILE A 259 -11.04 5.72 -7.63
CA ILE A 259 -11.33 4.75 -6.55
C ILE A 259 -12.71 4.95 -5.92
N GLN A 260 -13.14 6.18 -5.65
CA GLN A 260 -14.45 6.45 -5.05
C GLN A 260 -15.60 6.02 -5.95
N GLN A 261 -15.48 6.29 -7.26
CA GLN A 261 -16.47 5.88 -8.25
C GLN A 261 -16.48 4.36 -8.39
N SER A 262 -15.31 3.74 -8.52
CA SER A 262 -15.15 2.29 -8.63
C SER A 262 -15.76 1.55 -7.44
N MET A 263 -15.56 2.05 -6.19
CA MET A 263 -16.18 1.47 -4.99
C MET A 263 -17.71 1.54 -5.03
N ARG A 264 -18.28 2.69 -5.46
CA ARG A 264 -19.73 2.87 -5.58
C ARG A 264 -20.37 2.02 -6.68
N GLU A 265 -19.63 1.77 -7.77
CA GLU A 265 -20.11 0.96 -8.91
C GLU A 265 -20.02 -0.54 -8.61
N THR A 266 -19.03 -0.96 -7.85
CA THR A 266 -18.71 -2.39 -7.69
C THR A 266 -18.99 -2.94 -6.31
N HIS A 267 -19.19 -2.10 -5.28
CA HIS A 267 -19.47 -2.49 -3.90
C HIS A 267 -18.55 -3.60 -3.37
N PRO A 268 -17.24 -3.38 -3.25
CA PRO A 268 -16.30 -4.40 -2.79
C PRO A 268 -16.61 -4.82 -1.34
N THR A 269 -16.36 -6.09 -1.04
CA THR A 269 -16.43 -6.60 0.34
C THR A 269 -15.09 -6.52 1.06
N CYS A 270 -14.00 -6.53 0.30
CA CYS A 270 -12.64 -6.46 0.82
C CYS A 270 -11.81 -5.46 0.00
N MET A 271 -10.89 -4.78 0.66
CA MET A 271 -9.94 -3.87 0.01
C MET A 271 -8.77 -3.59 0.94
N SER A 272 -7.54 -3.77 0.47
CA SER A 272 -6.37 -3.26 1.19
C SER A 272 -6.31 -1.74 1.10
N ALA A 273 -5.91 -1.06 2.17
CA ALA A 273 -5.84 0.39 2.21
C ALA A 273 -4.62 0.88 2.99
N VAL A 274 -4.20 2.11 2.72
CA VAL A 274 -3.21 2.82 3.53
C VAL A 274 -3.92 3.80 4.48
N PRO A 275 -3.30 4.20 5.60
CA PRO A 275 -3.91 5.13 6.56
C PRO A 275 -4.44 6.41 5.91
N ARG A 276 -3.71 6.96 4.92
CA ARG A 276 -4.10 8.17 4.19
C ARG A 276 -5.46 8.07 3.51
N PHE A 277 -5.85 6.90 3.03
CA PHE A 277 -7.18 6.67 2.47
C PHE A 277 -8.27 6.90 3.54
N TRP A 278 -8.07 6.33 4.73
CA TRP A 278 -9.04 6.46 5.83
C TRP A 278 -9.07 7.86 6.45
N GLU A 279 -7.94 8.56 6.49
CA GLU A 279 -7.87 9.97 6.88
C GLU A 279 -8.73 10.84 5.96
N LYS A 280 -8.62 10.67 4.64
CA LYS A 280 -9.47 11.39 3.66
C LYS A 280 -10.95 11.02 3.80
N VAL A 281 -11.27 9.74 4.06
CA VAL A 281 -12.65 9.30 4.36
C VAL A 281 -13.16 9.98 5.63
N TYR A 282 -12.37 9.99 6.70
CA TYR A 282 -12.70 10.64 7.97
C TYR A 282 -12.98 12.13 7.78
N GLN A 283 -12.06 12.84 7.14
CA GLN A 283 -12.19 14.27 6.86
C GLN A 283 -13.45 14.59 6.04
N ALA A 284 -13.70 13.85 4.95
CA ALA A 284 -14.86 14.05 4.09
C ALA A 284 -16.21 13.80 4.81
N VAL A 285 -16.25 12.79 5.69
CA VAL A 285 -17.46 12.52 6.49
C VAL A 285 -17.68 13.61 7.52
N LEU A 286 -16.64 14.09 8.20
CA LEU A 286 -16.75 15.19 9.18
C LEU A 286 -17.22 16.49 8.52
N GLU A 287 -16.65 16.86 7.35
CA GLU A 287 -17.08 18.05 6.59
C GLU A 287 -18.58 17.99 6.25
N LYS A 288 -19.04 16.81 5.81
CA LYS A 288 -20.46 16.60 5.49
C LYS A 288 -21.36 16.69 6.74
N ILE A 289 -20.87 16.28 7.90
CA ILE A 289 -21.62 16.40 9.16
C ILE A 289 -21.67 17.86 9.62
N GLU A 290 -20.56 18.59 9.50
CA GLU A 290 -20.50 20.01 9.87
C GLU A 290 -21.46 20.86 9.03
N SER A 291 -21.65 20.53 7.77
CA SER A 291 -22.61 21.20 6.86
C SER A 291 -24.06 20.78 7.07
N ALA A 292 -24.32 19.72 7.86
CA ALA A 292 -25.68 19.23 8.12
C ALA A 292 -26.44 20.09 9.15
N SER A 293 -27.78 19.93 9.21
CA SER A 293 -28.62 20.62 10.21
C SER A 293 -28.23 20.23 11.64
N PRO A 294 -28.50 21.10 12.64
CA PRO A 294 -28.17 20.79 14.05
C PRO A 294 -28.74 19.47 14.57
N LEU A 295 -29.94 19.11 14.14
CA LEU A 295 -30.58 17.84 14.51
C LEU A 295 -29.82 16.64 13.87
N GLN A 296 -29.50 16.71 12.58
CA GLN A 296 -28.75 15.67 11.90
C GLN A 296 -27.36 15.50 12.52
N ARG A 297 -26.68 16.58 12.85
CA ARG A 297 -25.38 16.53 13.57
C ARG A 297 -25.51 15.81 14.92
N LYS A 298 -26.55 16.12 15.70
CA LYS A 298 -26.78 15.45 16.99
C LYS A 298 -27.06 13.96 16.84
N LEU A 299 -27.90 13.59 15.87
CA LEU A 299 -28.24 12.19 15.58
C LEU A 299 -27.00 11.42 15.11
N PHE A 300 -26.18 12.02 14.24
CA PHE A 300 -24.97 11.37 13.77
C PHE A 300 -23.93 11.18 14.88
N ARG A 301 -23.71 12.19 15.72
CA ARG A 301 -22.81 12.08 16.90
C ARG A 301 -23.26 10.98 17.85
N HIS A 302 -24.58 10.89 18.09
CA HIS A 302 -25.16 9.81 18.89
C HIS A 302 -24.91 8.45 18.25
N ALA A 303 -25.12 8.30 16.93
CA ALA A 303 -24.89 7.05 16.21
C ALA A 303 -23.41 6.62 16.26
N LEU A 304 -22.47 7.57 16.12
CA LEU A 304 -21.04 7.28 16.27
C LEU A 304 -20.69 6.82 17.68
N GLU A 305 -21.26 7.45 18.72
CA GLU A 305 -21.00 7.06 20.10
C GLU A 305 -21.54 5.66 20.41
N VAL A 306 -22.74 5.32 19.91
CA VAL A 306 -23.29 3.97 20.03
C VAL A 306 -22.41 2.96 19.27
N GLY A 307 -22.00 3.32 18.05
CA GLY A 307 -21.07 2.51 17.24
C GLY A 307 -19.73 2.28 17.94
N ARG A 308 -19.14 3.33 18.54
CA ARG A 308 -17.91 3.25 19.34
C ARG A 308 -18.06 2.28 20.51
N ARG A 309 -19.11 2.46 21.31
CA ARG A 309 -19.38 1.58 22.47
C ARG A 309 -19.55 0.12 22.06
N TYR A 310 -20.22 -0.13 20.93
CA TYR A 310 -20.46 -1.50 20.45
C TYR A 310 -19.20 -2.10 19.79
N ASN A 311 -18.61 -1.43 18.79
CA ASN A 311 -17.51 -2.00 18.00
C ASN A 311 -16.15 -1.83 18.68
N VAL A 312 -15.87 -0.67 19.31
CA VAL A 312 -14.56 -0.41 19.93
C VAL A 312 -14.49 -0.89 21.37
N ASP A 313 -15.48 -0.56 22.24
CA ASP A 313 -15.38 -0.91 23.67
C ASP A 313 -15.78 -2.37 23.95
N CYS A 314 -16.66 -2.96 23.11
CA CYS A 314 -17.10 -4.35 23.30
C CYS A 314 -16.44 -5.30 22.29
N LYS A 315 -16.68 -5.14 20.98
CA LYS A 315 -16.28 -6.11 19.95
C LYS A 315 -14.76 -6.27 19.88
N SER A 316 -13.99 -5.16 19.82
CA SER A 316 -12.52 -5.23 19.76
C SER A 316 -11.91 -5.93 20.98
N ARG A 317 -12.53 -5.79 22.13
CA ARG A 317 -12.12 -6.42 23.40
C ARG A 317 -12.78 -7.78 23.65
N ARG A 318 -13.55 -8.29 22.68
CA ARG A 318 -14.32 -9.55 22.78
C ARG A 318 -15.25 -9.59 24.00
N LYS A 319 -15.78 -8.44 24.41
CA LYS A 319 -16.78 -8.32 25.47
C LYS A 319 -18.19 -8.40 24.87
N CYS A 320 -19.08 -9.13 25.51
CA CYS A 320 -20.50 -9.13 25.11
C CYS A 320 -21.12 -7.76 25.39
N PRO A 321 -21.74 -7.08 24.40
CA PRO A 321 -22.50 -5.87 24.65
C PRO A 321 -23.75 -6.17 25.47
N SER A 322 -24.22 -5.19 26.24
CA SER A 322 -25.52 -5.34 26.91
C SER A 322 -26.64 -5.49 25.86
N PRO A 323 -27.75 -6.20 26.18
CA PRO A 323 -28.88 -6.35 25.25
C PRO A 323 -29.42 -5.01 24.73
N TRP A 324 -29.46 -3.98 25.59
CA TRP A 324 -29.87 -2.64 25.22
C TRP A 324 -28.91 -1.99 24.22
N LEU A 325 -27.59 -2.07 24.45
CA LEU A 325 -26.60 -1.54 23.52
C LEU A 325 -26.66 -2.26 22.18
N ALA A 326 -26.87 -3.59 22.18
CA ALA A 326 -27.01 -4.37 20.96
C ALA A 326 -28.25 -3.96 20.15
N MET A 327 -29.37 -3.71 20.80
CA MET A 327 -30.60 -3.23 20.17
C MET A 327 -30.44 -1.80 19.63
N GLU A 328 -29.89 -0.89 20.43
CA GLU A 328 -29.59 0.49 20.05
C GLU A 328 -28.64 0.52 18.85
N TYR A 329 -27.55 -0.25 18.88
CA TYR A 329 -26.61 -0.36 17.77
C TYR A 329 -27.30 -0.87 16.49
N LYS A 330 -28.11 -1.91 16.57
CA LYS A 330 -28.86 -2.44 15.41
C LYS A 330 -29.76 -1.38 14.77
N LEU A 331 -30.35 -0.50 15.57
CA LEU A 331 -31.20 0.59 15.07
C LEU A 331 -30.36 1.66 14.38
N VAL A 332 -29.32 2.20 15.04
CA VAL A 332 -28.50 3.27 14.46
C VAL A 332 -27.66 2.78 13.28
N ASP A 333 -27.25 1.51 13.31
CA ASP A 333 -26.52 0.90 12.19
C ASP A 333 -27.42 0.84 10.93
N LYS A 334 -28.66 0.36 11.07
CA LYS A 334 -29.60 0.24 9.95
C LYS A 334 -30.03 1.59 9.38
N THR A 335 -30.11 2.63 10.21
CA THR A 335 -30.66 3.94 9.82
C THR A 335 -29.62 4.98 9.45
N ILE A 336 -28.47 5.02 10.14
CA ILE A 336 -27.47 6.08 10.01
C ILE A 336 -26.13 5.55 9.53
N LEU A 337 -25.51 4.58 10.26
CA LEU A 337 -24.16 4.14 9.97
C LEU A 337 -24.06 3.42 8.63
N ARG A 338 -25.07 2.61 8.29
CA ARG A 338 -25.14 1.96 6.97
C ARG A 338 -25.23 2.96 5.81
N LEU A 339 -25.87 4.12 6.01
CA LEU A 339 -25.94 5.15 4.97
C LEU A 339 -24.55 5.74 4.68
N VAL A 340 -23.72 5.93 5.72
CA VAL A 340 -22.33 6.35 5.54
C VAL A 340 -21.57 5.31 4.72
N ARG A 341 -21.63 4.05 5.11
CA ARG A 341 -20.97 2.96 4.36
C ARG A 341 -21.48 2.86 2.92
N LYS A 342 -22.79 3.04 2.70
CA LYS A 342 -23.38 3.03 1.35
C LYS A 342 -22.87 4.18 0.47
N GLN A 343 -22.68 5.36 1.03
CA GLN A 343 -22.12 6.50 0.28
C GLN A 343 -20.67 6.26 -0.15
N LEU A 344 -19.95 5.42 0.60
CA LEU A 344 -18.60 4.98 0.26
C LEU A 344 -18.59 3.75 -0.67
N GLY A 345 -19.73 3.07 -0.89
CA GLY A 345 -19.81 1.79 -1.59
C GLY A 345 -19.34 0.59 -0.75
N LEU A 346 -19.29 0.74 0.57
CA LEU A 346 -18.73 -0.25 1.52
C LEU A 346 -19.80 -0.89 2.44
N GLU A 347 -21.09 -0.79 2.11
CA GLU A 347 -22.18 -1.32 2.92
C GLU A 347 -22.21 -2.84 3.05
N ASN A 348 -21.53 -3.53 2.15
CA ASN A 348 -21.37 -4.99 2.14
C ASN A 348 -19.97 -5.43 2.61
N GLY A 349 -19.22 -4.50 3.22
CA GLY A 349 -17.82 -4.72 3.60
C GLY A 349 -17.65 -5.86 4.60
N ASN A 350 -16.70 -6.74 4.33
CA ASN A 350 -16.25 -7.83 5.19
C ASN A 350 -14.99 -7.39 5.96
N ILE A 351 -13.88 -7.10 5.23
CA ILE A 351 -12.60 -6.80 5.85
C ILE A 351 -11.79 -5.78 5.03
N PHE A 352 -11.12 -4.85 5.73
CA PHE A 352 -10.31 -3.80 5.13
C PHE A 352 -8.92 -3.77 5.78
N PRO A 353 -7.97 -4.64 5.31
CA PRO A 353 -6.60 -4.60 5.79
C PRO A 353 -5.97 -3.23 5.57
N THR A 354 -5.31 -2.71 6.61
CA THR A 354 -4.70 -1.38 6.60
C THR A 354 -3.29 -1.45 7.17
N ALA A 355 -2.32 -1.05 6.36
CA ALA A 355 -0.90 -1.13 6.71
C ALA A 355 -0.07 -0.09 5.93
N GLY A 356 1.26 -0.14 6.09
CA GLY A 356 2.24 0.66 5.34
C GLY A 356 2.64 1.97 6.01
N ALA A 357 1.83 2.49 6.92
CA ALA A 357 2.17 3.61 7.80
C ALA A 357 1.35 3.50 9.11
N ARG A 358 1.64 4.37 10.07
CA ARG A 358 0.89 4.42 11.33
C ARG A 358 -0.53 4.92 11.09
N VAL A 359 -1.52 4.24 11.65
CA VAL A 359 -2.91 4.70 11.68
C VAL A 359 -3.11 5.62 12.89
N ALA A 360 -3.68 6.80 12.67
CA ALA A 360 -4.05 7.69 13.77
C ALA A 360 -5.17 7.02 14.60
N PRO A 361 -5.02 6.92 15.93
CA PRO A 361 -6.00 6.24 16.78
C PRO A 361 -7.43 6.79 16.68
N GLU A 362 -7.56 8.08 16.35
CA GLU A 362 -8.86 8.73 16.17
C GLU A 362 -9.53 8.25 14.88
N VAL A 363 -8.77 8.13 13.79
CA VAL A 363 -9.25 7.61 12.51
C VAL A 363 -9.68 6.15 12.64
N GLU A 364 -8.85 5.33 13.30
CA GLU A 364 -9.14 3.92 13.55
C GLU A 364 -10.44 3.76 14.37
N ARG A 365 -10.58 4.51 15.48
CA ARG A 365 -11.82 4.53 16.28
C ARG A 365 -13.04 4.92 15.44
N PHE A 366 -12.90 5.96 14.62
CA PHE A 366 -13.98 6.42 13.76
C PHE A 366 -14.41 5.34 12.77
N VAL A 367 -13.45 4.73 12.05
CA VAL A 367 -13.72 3.70 11.04
C VAL A 367 -14.46 2.51 11.67
N HIS A 368 -14.01 2.05 12.85
CA HIS A 368 -14.74 1.02 13.60
C HIS A 368 -16.10 1.48 14.08
N SER A 369 -16.22 2.75 14.52
CA SER A 369 -17.50 3.30 14.99
C SER A 369 -18.57 3.35 13.91
N VAL A 370 -18.18 3.62 12.65
CA VAL A 370 -19.12 3.55 11.51
C VAL A 370 -19.41 2.13 11.04
N GLY A 371 -18.84 1.11 11.71
CA GLY A 371 -19.09 -0.30 11.42
C GLY A 371 -18.28 -0.86 10.25
N ILE A 372 -17.17 -0.24 9.89
CA ILE A 372 -16.20 -0.75 8.92
C ILE A 372 -15.18 -1.61 9.68
N ASN A 373 -14.99 -2.84 9.23
CA ASN A 373 -14.05 -3.79 9.83
C ASN A 373 -12.63 -3.55 9.30
N MET A 374 -11.97 -2.51 9.81
CA MET A 374 -10.56 -2.27 9.56
C MET A 374 -9.73 -3.33 10.30
N VAL A 375 -8.72 -3.87 9.64
CA VAL A 375 -7.72 -4.77 10.23
C VAL A 375 -6.37 -4.12 10.09
N VAL A 376 -5.88 -3.58 11.19
CA VAL A 376 -4.55 -2.95 11.20
C VAL A 376 -3.49 -4.05 11.22
N GLY A 377 -2.45 -3.88 10.41
CA GLY A 377 -1.35 -4.82 10.32
C GLY A 377 -0.01 -4.16 10.09
N TYR A 378 1.03 -4.94 10.32
CA TYR A 378 2.42 -4.56 10.09
C TYR A 378 3.12 -5.59 9.21
N GLY A 379 4.03 -5.09 8.39
CA GLY A 379 4.90 -5.92 7.59
C GLY A 379 5.80 -5.14 6.65
N LEU A 380 6.67 -5.88 6.00
CA LEU A 380 7.75 -5.38 5.14
C LEU A 380 7.74 -6.13 3.81
N THR A 381 8.45 -5.61 2.82
CA THR A 381 8.73 -6.38 1.61
C THR A 381 9.53 -7.65 1.95
N GLU A 382 10.46 -7.53 2.86
CA GLU A 382 11.34 -8.59 3.35
C GLU A 382 10.61 -9.69 4.15
N SER A 383 9.39 -9.44 4.62
CA SER A 383 8.52 -10.43 5.30
C SER A 383 7.36 -10.93 4.44
N LEU A 384 7.38 -10.61 3.15
CA LEU A 384 6.29 -10.90 2.21
C LEU A 384 4.93 -10.38 2.71
N ALA A 385 4.87 -9.09 2.97
CA ALA A 385 3.77 -8.27 3.47
C ALA A 385 3.54 -8.40 4.99
N THR A 386 2.95 -9.48 5.46
CA THR A 386 2.37 -9.52 6.82
C THR A 386 3.31 -10.15 7.83
N VAL A 387 3.58 -9.44 8.90
CA VAL A 387 4.23 -9.92 10.15
C VAL A 387 3.17 -10.13 11.22
N SER A 388 2.31 -9.13 11.41
CA SER A 388 1.23 -9.15 12.41
C SER A 388 -0.01 -8.45 11.88
N CYS A 389 -1.17 -8.80 12.42
CA CYS A 389 -2.43 -8.10 12.14
C CYS A 389 -3.44 -8.31 13.28
N ASP A 390 -4.44 -7.44 13.33
CA ASP A 390 -5.61 -7.66 14.17
C ASP A 390 -6.32 -8.93 13.75
N ARG A 391 -6.84 -9.66 14.71
CA ARG A 391 -7.48 -10.96 14.50
C ARG A 391 -8.89 -10.96 15.03
N SER A 392 -9.82 -11.58 14.27
CA SER A 392 -11.22 -11.73 14.72
C SER A 392 -11.38 -12.67 15.92
N ASP A 393 -10.42 -13.59 16.15
CA ASP A 393 -10.42 -14.55 17.26
C ASP A 393 -9.70 -14.05 18.53
N LYS A 394 -9.10 -12.83 18.51
CA LYS A 394 -8.39 -12.23 19.64
C LYS A 394 -8.88 -10.80 19.93
N PRO A 395 -8.76 -10.31 21.18
CA PRO A 395 -8.93 -8.88 21.43
C PRO A 395 -7.79 -8.10 20.77
N TYR A 396 -8.04 -6.86 20.33
CA TYR A 396 -7.01 -5.97 19.81
C TYR A 396 -7.15 -4.57 20.40
N THR A 397 -6.06 -3.83 20.40
CA THR A 397 -5.93 -2.51 21.02
C THR A 397 -5.75 -1.44 19.94
N ILE A 398 -6.57 -0.40 19.96
CA ILE A 398 -6.41 0.76 19.06
C ILE A 398 -4.98 1.32 19.17
N GLY A 399 -4.30 1.45 18.04
CA GLY A 399 -2.90 1.87 17.94
C GLY A 399 -1.87 0.73 18.02
N GLY A 400 -2.30 -0.52 18.24
CA GLY A 400 -1.50 -1.72 18.02
C GLY A 400 -1.40 -2.10 16.54
N VAL A 401 -0.59 -3.11 16.23
CA VAL A 401 -0.51 -3.70 14.89
C VAL A 401 -0.82 -5.20 14.93
N GLY A 402 -1.57 -5.59 15.95
CA GLY A 402 -2.13 -6.92 16.14
C GLY A 402 -1.10 -7.99 16.54
N TYR A 403 -1.46 -9.22 16.31
CA TYR A 403 -0.71 -10.41 16.72
C TYR A 403 0.13 -10.96 15.56
N PRO A 404 1.34 -11.49 15.84
CA PRO A 404 2.11 -12.21 14.84
C PRO A 404 1.27 -13.28 14.14
N ILE A 405 1.40 -13.38 12.81
CA ILE A 405 0.73 -14.42 12.03
C ILE A 405 1.39 -15.79 12.25
N PRO A 406 0.68 -16.90 12.01
CA PRO A 406 1.25 -18.23 12.20
C PRO A 406 2.56 -18.44 11.44
N GLY A 407 3.57 -18.98 12.14
CA GLY A 407 4.88 -19.30 11.56
C GLY A 407 5.89 -18.15 11.59
N ILE A 408 5.51 -16.96 12.02
CA ILE A 408 6.44 -15.85 12.24
C ILE A 408 6.79 -15.76 13.73
N ASP A 409 8.08 -15.79 14.03
CA ASP A 409 8.63 -15.50 15.34
C ASP A 409 9.08 -14.04 15.40
N VAL A 410 8.57 -13.31 16.40
CA VAL A 410 8.84 -11.88 16.61
C VAL A 410 9.56 -11.72 17.95
N LYS A 411 10.77 -11.20 17.93
CA LYS A 411 11.61 -10.93 19.09
C LYS A 411 11.93 -9.44 19.18
N ILE A 412 11.95 -8.89 20.36
CA ILE A 412 12.44 -7.53 20.59
C ILE A 412 13.92 -7.62 20.98
N GLY A 413 14.76 -6.99 20.18
CA GLY A 413 16.21 -6.95 20.36
C GLY A 413 16.69 -5.67 21.03
N ASP A 414 17.98 -5.36 20.86
CA ASP A 414 18.59 -4.14 21.37
C ASP A 414 17.96 -2.90 20.73
N ASN A 415 17.89 -1.80 21.47
CA ASN A 415 17.23 -0.54 21.06
C ASN A 415 15.76 -0.72 20.67
N ASP A 416 15.08 -1.68 21.30
CA ASP A 416 13.68 -2.05 21.03
C ASP A 416 13.44 -2.49 19.57
N GLU A 417 14.49 -2.95 18.85
CA GLU A 417 14.38 -3.38 17.46
C GLU A 417 13.48 -4.62 17.33
N VAL A 418 12.51 -4.56 16.42
CA VAL A 418 11.69 -5.72 16.06
C VAL A 418 12.51 -6.63 15.16
N LEU A 419 12.75 -7.86 15.61
CA LEU A 419 13.49 -8.89 14.91
C LEU A 419 12.55 -10.01 14.47
N LEU A 420 12.73 -10.51 13.24
CA LEU A 420 11.81 -11.46 12.61
C LEU A 420 12.50 -12.74 12.19
N LYS A 421 11.84 -13.89 12.41
CA LYS A 421 12.28 -15.17 11.89
C LYS A 421 11.07 -16.00 11.45
N GLY A 422 11.16 -16.66 10.32
CA GLY A 422 10.06 -17.49 9.82
C GLY A 422 10.13 -17.77 8.33
N PRO A 423 9.23 -18.62 7.82
CA PRO A 423 9.27 -19.08 6.43
C PRO A 423 8.88 -18.00 5.39
N THR A 424 8.33 -16.86 5.81
CA THR A 424 7.98 -15.74 4.92
C THR A 424 9.11 -14.72 4.78
N ILE A 425 10.15 -14.82 5.63
CA ILE A 425 11.25 -13.86 5.65
C ILE A 425 12.16 -14.10 4.45
N THR A 426 12.53 -13.02 3.76
CA THR A 426 13.45 -13.05 2.61
C THR A 426 14.76 -13.78 2.95
N LYS A 427 15.38 -14.38 1.94
CA LYS A 427 16.75 -14.92 2.06
C LYS A 427 17.82 -13.83 1.91
N GLY A 428 17.42 -12.58 1.62
CA GLY A 428 18.27 -11.41 1.49
C GLY A 428 17.99 -10.56 0.26
N TYR A 429 18.92 -9.64 0.01
CA TYR A 429 18.90 -8.71 -1.10
C TYR A 429 19.75 -9.23 -2.26
N TYR A 430 19.24 -9.10 -3.46
CA TYR A 430 19.86 -9.56 -4.69
C TYR A 430 21.21 -8.85 -4.94
N HIS A 431 22.29 -9.60 -5.10
CA HIS A 431 23.66 -9.12 -5.31
C HIS A 431 24.16 -8.08 -4.27
N ARG A 432 23.79 -8.24 -2.98
CA ARG A 432 24.15 -7.29 -1.90
C ARG A 432 24.71 -8.00 -0.68
N ASP A 433 25.84 -8.69 -0.82
CA ASP A 433 26.45 -9.53 0.25
C ASP A 433 26.73 -8.77 1.54
N ALA A 434 27.24 -7.53 1.45
CA ALA A 434 27.50 -6.70 2.62
C ALA A 434 26.19 -6.36 3.35
N ALA A 435 25.16 -5.91 2.63
CA ALA A 435 23.85 -5.61 3.20
C ALA A 435 23.18 -6.87 3.78
N ASN A 436 23.38 -8.03 3.16
CA ASN A 436 22.86 -9.30 3.67
C ASN A 436 23.49 -9.71 5.00
N LYS A 437 24.80 -9.49 5.19
CA LYS A 437 25.47 -9.73 6.47
C LYS A 437 24.94 -8.84 7.59
N GLU A 438 24.60 -7.58 7.27
CA GLU A 438 24.04 -6.63 8.25
C GLU A 438 22.56 -6.88 8.54
N ALA A 439 21.82 -7.44 7.58
CA ALA A 439 20.37 -7.61 7.65
C ALA A 439 19.95 -8.73 8.62
N PHE A 440 20.86 -9.63 8.99
CA PHE A 440 20.56 -10.76 9.86
C PHE A 440 21.45 -10.76 11.12
N THR A 441 20.86 -11.20 12.22
CA THR A 441 21.60 -11.47 13.48
C THR A 441 22.34 -12.81 13.36
N GLU A 442 23.27 -13.08 14.27
CA GLU A 442 24.01 -14.35 14.34
C GLU A 442 23.09 -15.57 14.55
N ASP A 443 21.98 -15.40 15.28
CA ASP A 443 20.95 -16.42 15.51
C ASP A 443 19.88 -16.48 14.40
N GLY A 444 20.09 -15.74 13.30
CA GLY A 444 19.33 -15.82 12.06
C GLY A 444 18.00 -15.06 12.05
N TYR A 445 17.83 -14.06 12.92
CA TYR A 445 16.70 -13.12 12.82
C TYR A 445 17.00 -11.99 11.84
N PHE A 446 16.00 -11.62 11.06
CA PHE A 446 16.04 -10.45 10.19
C PHE A 446 15.86 -9.16 11.02
N ARG A 447 16.72 -8.19 10.81
CA ARG A 447 16.68 -6.86 11.41
C ARG A 447 15.77 -5.94 10.61
N THR A 448 14.64 -5.56 11.21
CA THR A 448 13.67 -4.72 10.50
C THR A 448 14.06 -3.24 10.43
N GLY A 449 14.83 -2.79 11.40
CA GLY A 449 15.09 -1.37 11.63
C GLY A 449 13.89 -0.61 12.19
N ASP A 450 12.80 -1.30 12.53
CA ASP A 450 11.62 -0.73 13.20
C ASP A 450 11.71 -1.00 14.70
N ALA A 451 11.39 -0.01 15.53
CA ALA A 451 11.32 -0.14 16.98
C ALA A 451 9.90 -0.46 17.44
N GLY A 452 9.77 -1.29 18.46
CA GLY A 452 8.49 -1.68 19.02
C GLY A 452 8.59 -2.49 20.29
N TYR A 453 7.44 -2.91 20.81
CA TYR A 453 7.33 -3.76 21.99
C TYR A 453 6.14 -4.72 21.86
N ILE A 454 6.17 -5.80 22.63
CA ILE A 454 5.06 -6.75 22.72
C ILE A 454 4.38 -6.59 24.07
N LYS A 455 3.06 -6.46 24.07
CA LYS A 455 2.24 -6.42 25.27
C LYS A 455 1.05 -7.36 25.11
N ASP A 456 0.87 -8.29 26.04
CA ASP A 456 -0.20 -9.29 26.01
C ASP A 456 -0.23 -10.13 24.70
N GLY A 457 0.96 -10.29 24.06
CA GLY A 457 1.13 -10.98 22.79
C GLY A 457 0.82 -10.12 21.54
N GLU A 458 0.35 -8.90 21.72
CA GLU A 458 0.09 -7.91 20.68
C GLU A 458 1.33 -7.06 20.43
N LEU A 459 1.67 -6.82 19.15
CA LEU A 459 2.81 -6.00 18.74
C LEU A 459 2.40 -4.53 18.63
N PHE A 460 3.24 -3.66 19.14
CA PHE A 460 3.13 -2.20 19.04
C PHE A 460 4.41 -1.65 18.42
N LEU A 461 4.27 -0.78 17.42
CA LEU A 461 5.40 -0.09 16.81
C LEU A 461 5.52 1.32 17.40
N THR A 462 6.76 1.73 17.61
CA THR A 462 7.09 3.09 18.06
C THR A 462 7.40 3.98 16.85
N ASP A 463 8.51 3.68 16.15
CA ASP A 463 8.92 4.34 14.90
C ASP A 463 10.07 3.56 14.26
N ARG A 464 10.60 4.02 13.12
CA ARG A 464 11.85 3.51 12.57
C ARG A 464 13.04 4.00 13.37
N ILE A 465 13.95 3.09 13.72
CA ILE A 465 15.14 3.43 14.52
C ILE A 465 15.97 4.54 13.88
N LYS A 466 16.15 4.49 12.54
CA LYS A 466 16.89 5.52 11.78
C LYS A 466 16.13 6.83 11.58
N ASP A 467 14.80 6.81 11.75
CA ASP A 467 13.93 7.98 11.58
C ASP A 467 13.63 8.67 12.91
N LEU A 468 13.99 8.06 14.05
CA LEU A 468 13.89 8.69 15.36
C LEU A 468 14.81 9.93 15.42
N PHE A 469 14.25 11.08 15.74
CA PHE A 469 15.03 12.30 15.94
C PHE A 469 15.55 12.37 17.37
N LYS A 470 16.81 12.74 17.52
CA LYS A 470 17.39 13.08 18.81
C LYS A 470 17.49 14.60 18.90
N THR A 471 16.70 15.20 19.78
CA THR A 471 16.76 16.64 20.02
C THR A 471 18.11 17.03 20.66
N SER A 472 18.47 18.32 20.59
CA SER A 472 19.69 18.85 21.26
C SER A 472 19.71 18.57 22.77
N ASN A 473 18.54 18.34 23.38
CA ASN A 473 18.39 18.01 24.80
C ASN A 473 18.40 16.48 25.05
N GLY A 474 18.76 15.65 24.04
CA GLY A 474 18.88 14.21 24.14
C GLY A 474 17.57 13.43 24.19
N LYS A 475 16.41 14.08 23.94
CA LYS A 475 15.11 13.40 23.88
C LYS A 475 14.88 12.82 22.50
N TYR A 476 14.31 11.60 22.45
CA TYR A 476 13.89 10.97 21.20
C TYR A 476 12.48 11.40 20.84
N ILE A 477 12.28 11.72 19.56
CA ILE A 477 11.00 12.09 18.96
C ILE A 477 10.68 11.07 17.87
N ALA A 478 9.47 10.55 17.87
CA ALA A 478 8.92 9.68 16.84
C ALA A 478 8.15 10.56 15.81
N PRO A 479 8.75 10.95 14.67
CA PRO A 479 8.13 11.92 13.78
C PRO A 479 6.82 11.42 13.18
N GLN A 480 6.71 10.13 12.83
CA GLN A 480 5.49 9.57 12.25
C GLN A 480 4.31 9.60 13.24
N LEU A 481 4.58 9.46 14.55
CA LEU A 481 3.54 9.62 15.57
C LEU A 481 2.97 11.04 15.56
N VAL A 482 3.85 12.05 15.58
CA VAL A 482 3.43 13.45 15.58
C VAL A 482 2.72 13.81 14.28
N GLU A 483 3.25 13.39 13.13
CA GLU A 483 2.67 13.61 11.80
C GLU A 483 1.28 13.01 11.67
N SER A 484 1.08 11.75 12.11
CA SER A 484 -0.21 11.07 12.02
C SER A 484 -1.31 11.77 12.86
N LEU A 485 -0.94 12.35 14.00
CA LEU A 485 -1.88 13.12 14.82
C LEU A 485 -2.28 14.45 14.17
N ILE A 486 -1.35 15.11 13.49
CA ILE A 486 -1.58 16.39 12.83
C ILE A 486 -2.40 16.21 11.53
N LEU A 487 -2.16 15.16 10.77
CA LEU A 487 -2.84 14.85 9.51
C LEU A 487 -4.34 14.55 9.65
N VAL A 488 -4.84 14.35 10.86
CA VAL A 488 -6.28 14.22 11.13
C VAL A 488 -7.03 15.52 10.85
N ASP A 489 -6.35 16.67 10.92
CA ASP A 489 -6.98 17.98 10.72
C ASP A 489 -7.36 18.24 9.26
N LYS A 490 -8.60 18.72 9.03
CA LYS A 490 -9.12 18.96 7.68
C LYS A 490 -8.40 20.06 6.90
N TYR A 491 -7.72 20.99 7.57
CA TYR A 491 -6.97 22.08 6.94
C TYR A 491 -5.53 21.71 6.58
N ILE A 492 -5.11 20.48 6.91
CA ILE A 492 -3.73 20.00 6.70
C ILE A 492 -3.72 18.85 5.71
N ASP A 493 -2.98 19.01 4.61
CA ASP A 493 -2.84 17.97 3.59
C ASP A 493 -1.56 17.17 3.76
N GLN A 494 -0.39 17.83 3.96
CA GLN A 494 0.88 17.14 4.17
C GLN A 494 1.64 17.80 5.33
N VAL A 495 2.46 17.00 6.02
CA VAL A 495 3.26 17.47 7.16
C VAL A 495 4.62 16.79 7.18
N ALA A 496 5.67 17.56 7.42
CA ALA A 496 7.01 17.05 7.68
C ALA A 496 7.53 17.63 9.00
N VAL A 497 7.64 16.77 10.01
CA VAL A 497 8.15 17.15 11.34
C VAL A 497 9.65 17.32 11.30
N VAL A 498 10.16 18.38 11.95
CA VAL A 498 11.56 18.72 12.08
C VAL A 498 11.93 18.78 13.56
N ALA A 499 12.91 17.99 14.01
CA ALA A 499 13.33 17.98 15.42
C ALA A 499 14.79 17.53 15.61
N ASN A 500 15.41 16.86 14.61
CA ASN A 500 16.74 16.30 14.78
C ASN A 500 17.78 17.39 15.08
N GLU A 501 18.51 17.23 16.20
CA GLU A 501 19.50 18.18 16.70
C GLU A 501 18.95 19.59 17.01
N ARG A 502 17.63 19.74 17.11
CA ARG A 502 16.94 21.01 17.37
C ARG A 502 16.49 21.13 18.83
N LYS A 503 16.30 22.39 19.30
CA LYS A 503 15.88 22.69 20.68
C LYS A 503 14.44 22.24 20.98
N PHE A 504 13.58 22.20 19.97
CA PHE A 504 12.16 21.84 20.05
C PHE A 504 11.66 21.28 18.71
N VAL A 505 10.48 20.68 18.74
CA VAL A 505 9.83 20.16 17.54
C VAL A 505 9.15 21.29 16.77
N SER A 506 9.36 21.33 15.46
CA SER A 506 8.65 22.19 14.50
C SER A 506 8.12 21.37 13.33
N ALA A 507 7.32 21.97 12.46
CA ALA A 507 6.79 21.28 11.29
C ALA A 507 6.65 22.19 10.06
N LEU A 508 6.94 21.61 8.90
CA LEU A 508 6.52 22.14 7.60
C LEU A 508 5.16 21.59 7.29
N ILE A 509 4.20 22.45 6.97
CA ILE A 509 2.79 22.10 6.76
C ILE A 509 2.38 22.52 5.35
N VAL A 510 1.87 21.61 4.56
CA VAL A 510 1.13 21.92 3.34
C VAL A 510 -0.36 22.00 3.68
N PRO A 511 -0.99 23.18 3.51
CA PRO A 511 -2.41 23.35 3.77
C PRO A 511 -3.29 22.56 2.79
N GLU A 512 -4.48 22.15 3.24
CA GLU A 512 -5.57 21.80 2.31
C GLU A 512 -6.13 23.12 1.75
N PHE A 513 -5.56 23.55 0.63
CA PHE A 513 -5.74 24.92 0.09
C PHE A 513 -7.20 25.30 -0.10
N ARG A 514 -8.04 24.41 -0.62
CA ARG A 514 -9.46 24.69 -0.82
C ARG A 514 -10.12 25.14 0.49
N LEU A 515 -9.91 24.41 1.57
CA LEU A 515 -10.54 24.71 2.87
C LEU A 515 -9.93 25.94 3.55
N VAL A 516 -8.61 26.13 3.39
CA VAL A 516 -7.95 27.31 3.98
C VAL A 516 -8.32 28.59 3.22
N GLU A 517 -8.47 28.54 1.90
CA GLU A 517 -8.95 29.66 1.07
C GLU A 517 -10.42 30.01 1.41
N GLU A 518 -11.29 29.01 1.61
CA GLU A 518 -12.67 29.23 2.09
C GLU A 518 -12.68 29.90 3.46
N TRP A 519 -11.90 29.37 4.42
CA TRP A 519 -11.78 29.94 5.75
C TRP A 519 -11.25 31.39 5.71
N ALA A 520 -10.25 31.68 4.88
CA ALA A 520 -9.67 33.01 4.73
C ALA A 520 -10.73 34.02 4.27
N LYS A 521 -11.54 33.65 3.26
CA LYS A 521 -12.65 34.49 2.76
C LYS A 521 -13.69 34.77 3.85
N GLU A 522 -14.09 33.75 4.60
CA GLU A 522 -15.07 33.86 5.69
C GLU A 522 -14.59 34.78 6.83
N HIS A 523 -13.25 34.87 7.04
CA HIS A 523 -12.66 35.65 8.14
C HIS A 523 -12.02 36.97 7.68
N GLY A 524 -12.32 37.41 6.45
CA GLY A 524 -11.84 38.67 5.91
C GLY A 524 -10.31 38.73 5.77
N VAL A 525 -9.68 37.61 5.40
CA VAL A 525 -8.25 37.54 5.07
C VAL A 525 -8.13 37.66 3.56
N GLU A 526 -7.54 38.77 3.11
CA GLU A 526 -7.21 38.99 1.70
C GLU A 526 -5.91 38.27 1.35
N PHE A 527 -5.85 37.67 0.19
CA PHE A 527 -4.66 37.02 -0.37
C PHE A 527 -4.71 37.05 -1.90
N SER A 528 -3.56 37.16 -2.54
CA SER A 528 -3.41 37.21 -3.99
C SER A 528 -2.84 35.89 -4.57
N SER A 529 -2.15 35.13 -3.76
CA SER A 529 -1.54 33.85 -4.13
C SER A 529 -1.51 32.89 -2.94
N ARG A 530 -1.11 31.63 -3.19
CA ARG A 530 -0.90 30.65 -2.12
C ARG A 530 0.28 31.00 -1.23
N GLU A 531 1.32 31.60 -1.78
CA GLU A 531 2.48 32.13 -1.04
C GLU A 531 2.03 33.20 -0.04
N ASP A 532 1.20 34.13 -0.49
CA ASP A 532 0.64 35.18 0.33
C ASP A 532 -0.28 34.63 1.44
N LEU A 533 -1.14 33.66 1.08
CA LEU A 533 -1.98 32.94 2.04
C LEU A 533 -1.14 32.22 3.12
N CYS A 534 -0.09 31.51 2.72
CA CYS A 534 0.82 30.80 3.64
C CYS A 534 1.63 31.74 4.53
N ALA A 535 1.97 32.94 4.04
CA ALA A 535 2.69 33.95 4.81
C ALA A 535 1.76 34.69 5.80
N ASN A 536 0.44 34.57 5.67
CA ASN A 536 -0.50 35.34 6.47
C ASN A 536 -0.50 34.90 7.96
N PRO A 537 -0.26 35.84 8.93
CA PRO A 537 -0.17 35.49 10.35
C PRO A 537 -1.47 34.92 10.94
N LYS A 538 -2.65 35.34 10.44
CA LYS A 538 -3.94 34.81 10.92
C LYS A 538 -4.12 33.36 10.54
N VAL A 539 -3.73 32.99 9.30
CA VAL A 539 -3.77 31.60 8.79
C VAL A 539 -2.79 30.73 9.57
N ASN A 540 -1.54 31.20 9.75
CA ASN A 540 -0.54 30.50 10.55
C ASN A 540 -1.00 30.26 11.98
N LYS A 541 -1.59 31.29 12.63
CA LYS A 541 -2.13 31.17 13.99
C LYS A 541 -3.26 30.15 14.05
N MET A 542 -4.19 30.20 13.11
CA MET A 542 -5.32 29.25 13.05
C MET A 542 -4.82 27.79 12.96
N ILE A 543 -3.90 27.49 12.04
CA ILE A 543 -3.35 26.15 11.88
C ILE A 543 -2.59 25.71 13.14
N LEU A 544 -1.74 26.58 13.71
CA LEU A 544 -0.97 26.26 14.92
C LEU A 544 -1.86 25.97 16.14
N GLU A 545 -2.93 26.70 16.33
CA GLU A 545 -3.89 26.47 17.43
C GLU A 545 -4.61 25.11 17.29
N ARG A 546 -4.94 24.73 16.07
CA ARG A 546 -5.51 23.40 15.78
C ARG A 546 -4.51 22.29 16.09
N ILE A 547 -3.26 22.43 15.65
CA ILE A 547 -2.18 21.49 15.95
C ILE A 547 -2.00 21.35 17.48
N LYS A 548 -1.98 22.45 18.23
CA LYS A 548 -1.88 22.42 19.70
C LYS A 548 -3.00 21.60 20.35
N THR A 549 -4.19 21.67 19.81
CA THR A 549 -5.34 20.88 20.32
C THR A 549 -5.16 19.39 20.06
N LEU A 550 -4.68 19.01 18.87
CA LEU A 550 -4.51 17.62 18.48
C LEU A 550 -3.38 16.89 19.23
N GLN A 551 -2.36 17.62 19.63
CA GLN A 551 -1.17 17.04 20.27
C GLN A 551 -1.16 17.06 21.80
N GLN A 552 -2.28 17.40 22.46
CA GLN A 552 -2.38 17.50 23.92
C GLN A 552 -1.98 16.22 24.67
N GLN A 553 -2.16 15.06 24.02
CA GLN A 553 -1.77 13.77 24.59
C GLN A 553 -0.27 13.46 24.49
N LEU A 554 0.50 14.23 23.71
CA LEU A 554 1.95 14.08 23.56
C LEU A 554 2.68 14.71 24.74
N ALA A 555 3.83 14.16 25.10
CA ALA A 555 4.72 14.81 26.05
C ALA A 555 5.13 16.21 25.56
N HIS A 556 5.35 17.14 26.46
CA HIS A 556 5.59 18.54 26.12
C HIS A 556 6.78 18.75 25.16
N TYR A 557 7.79 17.87 25.23
CA TYR A 557 8.97 17.93 24.35
C TYR A 557 8.71 17.34 22.95
N GLU A 558 7.64 16.59 22.74
CA GLU A 558 7.22 16.04 21.45
C GLU A 558 6.28 16.97 20.68
N GLN A 559 5.73 17.96 21.36
CA GLN A 559 4.75 18.87 20.78
C GLN A 559 5.39 19.87 19.83
N VAL A 560 4.78 20.04 18.65
CA VAL A 560 5.16 21.08 17.67
C VAL A 560 4.95 22.46 18.26
N LYS A 561 5.99 23.27 18.28
CA LYS A 561 6.01 24.64 18.83
C LYS A 561 5.89 25.70 17.76
N ARG A 562 6.48 25.48 16.59
CA ARG A 562 6.48 26.42 15.46
C ARG A 562 6.18 25.68 14.17
N ILE A 563 5.56 26.35 13.22
CA ILE A 563 5.23 25.82 11.91
C ILE A 563 5.65 26.80 10.82
N THR A 564 5.88 26.28 9.63
CA THR A 564 5.93 27.05 8.39
C THR A 564 4.98 26.42 7.39
N LEU A 565 4.09 27.24 6.81
CA LEU A 565 3.17 26.81 5.77
C LEU A 565 3.88 26.83 4.41
N ILE A 566 3.74 25.76 3.65
CA ILE A 566 4.37 25.56 2.35
C ILE A 566 3.31 25.73 1.26
N PRO A 567 3.55 26.59 0.23
CA PRO A 567 2.53 26.96 -0.76
C PRO A 567 2.29 25.91 -1.85
N HIS A 568 3.04 24.83 -1.89
CA HIS A 568 2.91 23.75 -2.87
C HIS A 568 3.06 22.38 -2.22
N HIS A 569 2.50 21.36 -2.88
CA HIS A 569 2.55 19.99 -2.36
C HIS A 569 3.96 19.41 -2.52
N PHE A 570 4.38 18.60 -1.54
CA PHE A 570 5.49 17.67 -1.74
C PHE A 570 5.13 16.68 -2.85
N SER A 571 6.07 16.42 -3.75
CA SER A 571 5.80 15.61 -4.94
C SER A 571 6.86 14.55 -5.22
N LEU A 572 6.53 13.62 -6.13
CA LEU A 572 7.47 12.63 -6.67
C LEU A 572 8.49 13.30 -7.59
N GLU A 573 8.06 14.30 -8.38
CA GLU A 573 8.89 15.01 -9.35
C GLU A 573 9.99 15.82 -8.66
N SER A 574 9.67 16.46 -7.54
CA SER A 574 10.67 17.16 -6.70
C SER A 574 11.56 16.21 -5.90
N GLY A 575 11.24 14.91 -5.92
CA GLY A 575 11.93 13.88 -5.15
C GLY A 575 11.63 13.91 -3.64
N GLU A 576 10.69 14.71 -3.19
CA GLU A 576 10.31 14.89 -1.78
C GLU A 576 9.47 13.72 -1.25
N LEU A 577 8.80 13.00 -2.17
CA LEU A 577 8.08 11.77 -1.85
C LEU A 577 8.75 10.54 -2.48
N THR A 578 8.55 9.39 -1.86
CA THR A 578 8.83 8.09 -2.45
C THR A 578 7.68 7.66 -3.37
N ASN A 579 7.87 6.63 -4.21
CA ASN A 579 6.81 6.04 -5.04
C ASN A 579 5.61 5.52 -4.21
N THR A 580 5.79 5.33 -2.90
CA THR A 580 4.73 4.99 -1.93
C THR A 580 4.18 6.22 -1.18
N LEU A 581 4.45 7.42 -1.68
CA LEU A 581 4.02 8.71 -1.13
C LEU A 581 4.50 8.99 0.31
N LYS A 582 5.60 8.35 0.73
CA LYS A 582 6.25 8.64 2.00
C LYS A 582 7.23 9.80 1.85
N ILE A 583 7.33 10.66 2.85
CA ILE A 583 8.23 11.82 2.86
C ILE A 583 9.69 11.37 2.87
N ARG A 584 10.46 11.89 1.94
CA ARG A 584 11.93 11.77 1.92
C ARG A 584 12.54 12.93 2.68
N ARG A 585 12.58 12.83 3.99
CA ARG A 585 13.03 13.90 4.90
C ARG A 585 14.35 14.57 4.49
N PRO A 586 15.41 13.84 4.09
CA PRO A 586 16.65 14.49 3.67
C PRO A 586 16.48 15.46 2.49
N VAL A 587 15.58 15.11 1.54
CA VAL A 587 15.27 15.96 0.38
C VAL A 587 14.45 17.16 0.81
N VAL A 588 13.38 16.95 1.58
CA VAL A 588 12.54 18.03 2.12
C VAL A 588 13.37 19.01 2.94
N TYR A 589 14.23 18.53 3.84
CA TYR A 589 15.07 19.42 4.66
C TYR A 589 16.11 20.19 3.86
N LYS A 590 16.60 19.60 2.77
CA LYS A 590 17.50 20.31 1.84
C LYS A 590 16.76 21.40 1.08
N ASN A 591 15.57 21.09 0.55
CA ASN A 591 14.79 22.02 -0.26
C ASN A 591 14.26 23.21 0.56
N TYR A 592 13.85 22.98 1.81
CA TYR A 592 13.26 23.98 2.70
C TYR A 592 14.19 24.41 3.84
N LYS A 593 15.50 24.36 3.60
CA LYS A 593 16.50 24.68 4.64
C LYS A 593 16.30 26.08 5.24
N GLN A 594 16.00 27.08 4.41
CA GLN A 594 15.83 28.47 4.87
C GLN A 594 14.58 28.61 5.74
N GLU A 595 13.48 28.01 5.36
CA GLU A 595 12.21 27.99 6.10
C GLU A 595 12.37 27.27 7.45
N ILE A 596 13.13 26.18 7.46
CA ILE A 596 13.46 25.45 8.67
C ILE A 596 14.29 26.30 9.61
N GLU A 597 15.38 26.94 9.15
CA GLU A 597 16.24 27.76 10.01
C GLU A 597 15.46 28.93 10.63
N LYS A 598 14.60 29.61 9.87
CA LYS A 598 13.73 30.68 10.39
C LYS A 598 12.84 30.25 11.56
N MET A 599 12.41 28.99 11.60
CA MET A 599 11.63 28.48 12.74
C MET A 599 12.43 28.39 14.04
N TYR A 600 13.76 28.41 13.98
CA TYR A 600 14.65 28.29 15.14
C TYR A 600 15.42 29.59 15.45
N GLU A 601 15.28 30.63 14.61
CA GLU A 601 15.75 31.98 14.93
C GLU A 601 14.93 32.54 16.11
N GLU A 602 15.60 33.31 17.01
CA GLU A 602 15.01 33.88 18.24
C GLU A 602 14.02 35.00 17.97
#